data_fbbda2a1ae83cbc0d5cdc5f983277db1
#
_entry.id   fbbda2a1ae83cbc0d5cdc5f983277db1
#
_cell.length_a   1.000
_cell.length_b   1.000
_cell.length_c   1.000
_cell.angle_alpha   90.00
_cell.angle_beta   90.00
_cell.angle_gamma   90.00
#
_symmetry.space_group_name_H-M   'P 1'
#
loop_
_entity.id
_entity.type
_entity.pdbx_description
1 polymer ?
#
loop_
_entity_poly.entity_id
_entity_poly.type
_entity_poly.pdbx_seq_one_letter_code
_entity_poly.pdbx_strand_id
1 'polypeptide(L)'
;GNPAATEEEIWEACRAACADEFLERMPEGLDTWLEQGAGNLSGGQKQRLCIARALLQKAKILIFDDSTSAVDTATERKIRKALEERRDVTKIIIAQRITSVMNTDQIVILEDGRIHRIGTHRELLAEDPIYQEIYRSQMKGEDEDGVQNL
;
A
#
# COMPACT_ATOMS: atom_id res chain seq x y z
N GLY A 1 0.73 9.71 -14.45
CA GLY A 1 1.50 10.63 -13.63
C GLY A 1 1.24 12.08 -14.02
N ASN A 2 2.11 12.96 -13.62
CA ASN A 2 2.10 14.37 -13.96
C ASN A 2 3.14 14.64 -15.06
N PRO A 3 2.75 15.01 -16.31
CA PRO A 3 3.69 15.24 -17.40
C PRO A 3 4.59 16.48 -17.19
N ALA A 4 4.20 17.39 -16.30
CA ALA A 4 4.96 18.60 -15.98
C ALA A 4 5.84 18.43 -14.72
N ALA A 5 5.93 17.23 -14.16
CA ALA A 5 6.75 16.99 -13.00
C ALA A 5 8.24 17.11 -13.33
N THR A 6 9.00 17.69 -12.42
CA THR A 6 10.47 17.70 -12.50
C THR A 6 11.03 16.32 -12.19
N GLU A 7 12.27 16.06 -12.63
CA GLU A 7 12.95 14.79 -12.30
C GLU A 7 13.08 14.58 -10.79
N GLU A 8 13.32 15.65 -10.03
CA GLU A 8 13.39 15.60 -8.58
C GLU A 8 12.06 15.16 -7.94
N GLU A 9 10.92 15.70 -8.43
CA GLU A 9 9.59 15.28 -7.99
C GLU A 9 9.30 13.81 -8.34
N ILE A 10 9.78 13.33 -9.49
CA ILE A 10 9.66 11.93 -9.89
C ILE A 10 10.45 11.04 -8.93
N TRP A 11 11.70 11.37 -8.63
CA TRP A 11 12.52 10.62 -7.68
C TRP A 11 11.95 10.66 -6.25
N GLU A 12 11.39 11.79 -5.80
CA GLU A 12 10.70 11.87 -4.52
C GLU A 12 9.51 10.90 -4.45
N ALA A 13 8.69 10.87 -5.49
CA ALA A 13 7.57 9.93 -5.56
C ALA A 13 8.04 8.46 -5.62
N CYS A 14 9.14 8.18 -6.33
CA CYS A 14 9.75 6.84 -6.38
C CYS A 14 10.29 6.42 -5.02
N ARG A 15 10.97 7.29 -4.28
CA ARG A 15 11.43 7.02 -2.91
C ARG A 15 10.26 6.72 -1.97
N ALA A 16 9.20 7.52 -2.02
CA ALA A 16 8.02 7.30 -1.20
C ALA A 16 7.32 5.96 -1.49
N ALA A 17 7.46 5.44 -2.70
CA ALA A 17 6.95 4.14 -3.13
C ALA A 17 8.01 3.01 -3.06
N CYS A 18 9.21 3.28 -2.55
CA CYS A 18 10.37 2.36 -2.56
C CYS A 18 10.73 1.86 -3.96
N ALA A 19 10.39 2.60 -5.01
CA ALA A 19 10.72 2.24 -6.38
C ALA A 19 12.17 2.61 -6.76
N ASP A 20 12.78 3.54 -6.06
CA ASP A 20 14.18 3.94 -6.18
C ASP A 20 15.13 2.75 -5.99
N GLU A 21 14.85 1.87 -5.05
CA GLU A 21 15.68 0.70 -4.71
C GLU A 21 15.99 -0.19 -5.93
N PHE A 22 15.09 -0.30 -6.89
CA PHE A 22 15.35 -1.07 -8.10
C PHE A 22 15.66 -0.20 -9.33
N LEU A 23 15.10 1.02 -9.42
CA LEU A 23 15.37 1.94 -10.51
C LEU A 23 16.85 2.34 -10.57
N GLU A 24 17.48 2.59 -9.42
CA GLU A 24 18.90 2.92 -9.33
C GLU A 24 19.82 1.78 -9.81
N ARG A 25 19.32 0.54 -9.81
CA ARG A 25 20.06 -0.64 -10.30
C ARG A 25 19.85 -0.91 -11.80
N MET A 26 18.88 -0.23 -12.39
CA MET A 26 18.63 -0.35 -13.84
C MET A 26 19.64 0.51 -14.63
N PRO A 27 20.21 0.00 -15.72
CA PRO A 27 21.26 0.72 -16.47
C PRO A 27 20.83 2.11 -16.94
N GLU A 28 19.56 2.28 -17.29
CA GLU A 28 18.99 3.52 -17.80
C GLU A 28 18.11 4.25 -16.78
N GLY A 29 18.02 3.72 -15.53
CA GLY A 29 17.26 4.34 -14.44
C GLY A 29 15.82 4.66 -14.83
N LEU A 30 15.43 5.95 -14.73
CA LEU A 30 14.10 6.43 -15.12
C LEU A 30 13.81 6.31 -16.61
N ASP A 31 14.83 6.29 -17.47
CA ASP A 31 14.70 6.20 -18.93
C ASP A 31 14.62 4.75 -19.40
N THR A 32 14.62 3.79 -18.48
CA THR A 32 14.50 2.37 -18.81
C THR A 32 13.26 2.10 -19.65
N TRP A 33 13.46 1.51 -20.83
CA TRP A 33 12.39 1.11 -21.72
C TRP A 33 11.54 0.02 -21.08
N LEU A 34 10.23 0.26 -20.98
CA LEU A 34 9.27 -0.72 -20.52
C LEU A 34 8.59 -1.42 -21.69
N GLU A 35 8.62 -2.73 -21.69
CA GLU A 35 7.88 -3.55 -22.65
C GLU A 35 6.36 -3.36 -22.47
N GLN A 36 5.58 -3.77 -23.47
CA GLN A 36 4.13 -3.73 -23.38
C GLN A 36 3.65 -4.51 -22.15
N GLY A 37 2.84 -3.85 -21.28
CA GLY A 37 2.41 -4.42 -19.99
C GLY A 37 3.53 -4.51 -18.96
N ALA A 38 4.66 -3.84 -19.20
CA ALA A 38 5.85 -3.85 -18.35
C ALA A 38 6.33 -5.30 -18.04
N GLY A 39 6.41 -6.14 -19.08
CA GLY A 39 6.82 -7.56 -18.97
C GLY A 39 8.18 -7.77 -18.32
N ASN A 40 9.07 -6.80 -18.44
CA ASN A 40 10.41 -6.77 -17.86
C ASN A 40 10.45 -6.35 -16.38
N LEU A 41 9.30 -6.13 -15.72
CA LEU A 41 9.20 -5.82 -14.29
C LEU A 41 8.45 -6.89 -13.52
N SER A 42 8.87 -7.13 -12.26
CA SER A 42 8.12 -7.98 -11.34
C SER A 42 6.78 -7.32 -10.91
N GLY A 43 5.84 -8.12 -10.40
CA GLY A 43 4.56 -7.62 -9.90
C GLY A 43 4.72 -6.53 -8.84
N GLY A 44 5.61 -6.73 -7.87
CA GLY A 44 5.91 -5.75 -6.83
C GLY A 44 6.57 -4.47 -7.34
N GLN A 45 7.42 -4.56 -8.37
CA GLN A 45 7.99 -3.39 -9.04
C GLN A 45 6.91 -2.58 -9.77
N LYS A 46 6.01 -3.26 -10.48
CA LYS A 46 4.86 -2.61 -11.14
C LYS A 46 3.97 -1.89 -10.14
N GLN A 47 3.62 -2.52 -9.01
CA GLN A 47 2.81 -1.91 -7.97
C GLN A 47 3.48 -0.67 -7.39
N ARG A 48 4.77 -0.73 -7.05
CA ARG A 48 5.54 0.42 -6.55
C ARG A 48 5.56 1.59 -7.55
N LEU A 49 5.72 1.33 -8.85
CA LEU A 49 5.62 2.37 -9.87
C LEU A 49 4.21 2.96 -10.00
N CYS A 50 3.17 2.12 -9.87
CA CYS A 50 1.79 2.62 -9.86
C CYS A 50 1.53 3.54 -8.67
N ILE A 51 2.06 3.21 -7.48
CA ILE A 51 1.97 4.05 -6.28
C ILE A 51 2.73 5.37 -6.52
N ALA A 52 3.98 5.32 -6.99
CA ALA A 52 4.77 6.51 -7.31
C ALA A 52 4.03 7.43 -8.30
N ARG A 53 3.44 6.86 -9.35
CA ARG A 53 2.65 7.59 -10.34
C ARG A 53 1.43 8.28 -9.74
N ALA A 54 0.74 7.62 -8.79
CA ALA A 54 -0.40 8.21 -8.08
C ALA A 54 0.04 9.36 -7.17
N LEU A 55 1.12 9.18 -6.42
CA LEU A 55 1.68 10.21 -5.53
C LEU A 55 2.12 11.47 -6.30
N LEU A 56 2.66 11.28 -7.50
CA LEU A 56 3.14 12.37 -8.36
C LEU A 56 2.01 13.28 -8.87
N GLN A 57 0.75 12.80 -8.86
CA GLN A 57 -0.39 13.59 -9.31
C GLN A 57 -0.82 14.70 -8.32
N LYS A 58 -0.30 14.70 -7.09
CA LYS A 58 -0.66 15.66 -6.03
C LYS A 58 -2.18 15.76 -5.81
N ALA A 59 -2.87 14.61 -5.94
CA ALA A 59 -4.32 14.53 -5.78
C ALA A 59 -4.74 14.78 -4.32
N LYS A 60 -5.93 15.35 -4.10
CA LYS A 60 -6.52 15.53 -2.76
C LYS A 60 -7.06 14.26 -2.16
N ILE A 61 -7.40 13.28 -2.99
CA ILE A 61 -7.88 11.96 -2.60
C ILE A 61 -7.06 10.92 -3.34
N LEU A 62 -6.49 9.98 -2.61
CA LEU A 62 -5.78 8.81 -3.14
C LEU A 62 -6.55 7.55 -2.77
N ILE A 63 -6.80 6.69 -3.76
CA ILE A 63 -7.45 5.40 -3.56
C ILE A 63 -6.43 4.31 -3.86
N PHE A 64 -6.19 3.45 -2.88
CA PHE A 64 -5.31 2.29 -2.98
C PHE A 64 -6.18 1.03 -2.91
N ASP A 65 -6.42 0.41 -4.07
CA ASP A 65 -7.17 -0.83 -4.18
C ASP A 65 -6.19 -1.98 -4.35
N ASP A 66 -5.98 -2.74 -3.27
CA ASP A 66 -5.04 -3.87 -3.18
C ASP A 66 -3.63 -3.58 -3.74
N SER A 67 -3.20 -2.30 -3.62
CA SER A 67 -2.03 -1.77 -4.32
C SER A 67 -0.68 -2.28 -3.79
N THR A 68 -0.68 -3.04 -2.69
CA THR A 68 0.53 -3.61 -2.06
C THR A 68 0.52 -5.13 -1.98
N SER A 69 -0.44 -5.81 -2.59
CA SER A 69 -0.62 -7.27 -2.50
C SER A 69 0.58 -8.09 -3.01
N ALA A 70 1.33 -7.58 -3.98
CA ALA A 70 2.54 -8.21 -4.52
C ALA A 70 3.85 -7.63 -3.94
N VAL A 71 3.75 -6.76 -2.94
CA VAL A 71 4.90 -6.15 -2.25
C VAL A 71 5.14 -6.90 -0.94
N ASP A 72 6.41 -7.11 -0.59
CA ASP A 72 6.77 -7.73 0.69
C ASP A 72 6.40 -6.85 1.89
N THR A 73 6.21 -7.47 3.05
CA THR A 73 5.72 -6.80 4.27
C THR A 73 6.63 -5.65 4.73
N ALA A 74 7.96 -5.77 4.56
CA ALA A 74 8.90 -4.73 4.98
C ALA A 74 8.77 -3.49 4.09
N THR A 75 8.69 -3.69 2.78
CA THR A 75 8.48 -2.61 1.79
C THR A 75 7.10 -1.98 1.95
N GLU A 76 6.04 -2.78 2.18
CA GLU A 76 4.70 -2.26 2.47
C GLU A 76 4.68 -1.33 3.68
N ARG A 77 5.39 -1.68 4.77
CA ARG A 77 5.50 -0.81 5.96
C ARG A 77 6.17 0.52 5.65
N LYS A 78 7.23 0.53 4.83
CA LYS A 78 7.92 1.77 4.41
C LYS A 78 6.98 2.67 3.59
N ILE A 79 6.28 2.10 2.61
CA ILE A 79 5.31 2.82 1.77
C ILE A 79 4.22 3.42 2.65
N ARG A 80 3.65 2.63 3.57
CA ARG A 80 2.61 3.10 4.49
C ARG A 80 3.09 4.28 5.32
N LYS A 81 4.27 4.20 5.91
CA LYS A 81 4.86 5.30 6.67
C LYS A 81 4.98 6.58 5.83
N ALA A 82 5.47 6.47 4.60
CA ALA A 82 5.58 7.61 3.68
C ALA A 82 4.19 8.20 3.32
N LEU A 83 3.16 7.36 3.24
CA LEU A 83 1.78 7.81 3.04
C LEU A 83 1.20 8.50 4.29
N GLU A 84 1.49 8.02 5.49
CA GLU A 84 1.03 8.62 6.76
C GLU A 84 1.56 10.04 6.94
N GLU A 85 2.78 10.33 6.49
CA GLU A 85 3.40 11.65 6.55
C GLU A 85 2.69 12.70 5.68
N ARG A 86 1.93 12.27 4.65
CA ARG A 86 1.12 13.15 3.78
C ARG A 86 -0.25 13.43 4.40
N ARG A 87 -0.30 14.37 5.34
CA ARG A 87 -1.51 14.69 6.12
C ARG A 87 -2.57 15.53 5.37
N ASP A 88 -2.19 16.17 4.29
CA ASP A 88 -3.04 17.03 3.45
C ASP A 88 -3.84 16.26 2.38
N VAL A 89 -3.76 14.93 2.39
CA VAL A 89 -4.38 14.04 1.41
C VAL A 89 -5.29 13.04 2.12
N THR A 90 -6.53 12.93 1.66
CA THR A 90 -7.44 11.84 2.07
C THR A 90 -7.00 10.54 1.40
N LYS A 91 -6.79 9.50 2.19
CA LYS A 91 -6.39 8.17 1.70
C LYS A 91 -7.51 7.18 1.94
N ILE A 92 -7.95 6.50 0.89
CA ILE A 92 -8.89 5.37 0.95
C ILE A 92 -8.10 4.12 0.62
N ILE A 93 -7.98 3.20 1.57
CA ILE A 93 -7.22 1.96 1.44
C ILE A 93 -8.21 0.80 1.43
N ILE A 94 -8.26 0.07 0.34
CA ILE A 94 -9.01 -1.18 0.22
C ILE A 94 -7.98 -2.30 0.34
N ALA A 95 -8.10 -3.10 1.38
CA ALA A 95 -7.13 -4.15 1.67
C ALA A 95 -7.81 -5.38 2.28
N GLN A 96 -7.23 -6.53 2.01
CA GLN A 96 -7.64 -7.81 2.59
C GLN A 96 -6.95 -8.07 3.94
N ARG A 97 -5.78 -7.46 4.16
CA ARG A 97 -5.02 -7.62 5.40
C ARG A 97 -5.40 -6.53 6.42
N ILE A 98 -5.75 -6.96 7.62
CA ILE A 98 -6.05 -6.04 8.73
C ILE A 98 -4.85 -5.16 9.08
N THR A 99 -3.63 -5.71 9.00
CA THR A 99 -2.38 -4.98 9.25
C THR A 99 -2.20 -3.78 8.33
N SER A 100 -2.84 -3.77 7.15
CA SER A 100 -2.78 -2.64 6.22
C SER A 100 -3.69 -1.48 6.62
N VAL A 101 -4.72 -1.71 7.46
CA VAL A 101 -5.73 -0.70 7.81
C VAL A 101 -5.81 -0.39 9.30
N MET A 102 -5.19 -1.18 10.18
CA MET A 102 -5.33 -1.04 11.62
C MET A 102 -4.87 0.30 12.20
N ASN A 103 -4.02 1.04 11.48
CA ASN A 103 -3.51 2.35 11.89
C ASN A 103 -4.20 3.51 11.16
N THR A 104 -5.28 3.27 10.42
CA THR A 104 -6.06 4.34 9.77
C THR A 104 -6.98 5.04 10.78
N ASP A 105 -7.39 6.28 10.45
CA ASP A 105 -8.29 7.07 11.29
C ASP A 105 -9.66 6.40 11.45
N GLN A 106 -10.13 5.74 10.40
CA GLN A 106 -11.39 4.99 10.38
C GLN A 106 -11.28 3.75 9.50
N ILE A 107 -11.94 2.69 9.93
CA ILE A 107 -12.11 1.45 9.19
C ILE A 107 -13.58 1.28 8.88
N VAL A 108 -13.90 0.99 7.62
CA VAL A 108 -15.25 0.68 7.17
C VAL A 108 -15.32 -0.81 6.87
N ILE A 109 -16.19 -1.53 7.56
CA ILE A 109 -16.48 -2.94 7.30
C ILE A 109 -17.64 -3.02 6.32
N LEU A 110 -17.42 -3.72 5.21
CA LEU A 110 -18.44 -4.00 4.21
C LEU A 110 -18.87 -5.46 4.29
N GLU A 111 -20.17 -5.69 4.31
CA GLU A 111 -20.81 -7.01 4.27
C GLU A 111 -21.96 -6.97 3.28
N ASP A 112 -22.00 -7.92 2.36
CA ASP A 112 -23.05 -8.02 1.32
C ASP A 112 -23.31 -6.70 0.55
N GLY A 113 -22.25 -5.95 0.25
CA GLY A 113 -22.32 -4.68 -0.47
C GLY A 113 -22.88 -3.50 0.34
N ARG A 114 -23.00 -3.64 1.65
CA ARG A 114 -23.47 -2.61 2.57
C ARG A 114 -22.43 -2.32 3.65
N ILE A 115 -22.49 -1.12 4.20
CA ILE A 115 -21.69 -0.78 5.37
C ILE A 115 -22.27 -1.52 6.57
N HIS A 116 -21.49 -2.46 7.13
CA HIS A 116 -21.83 -3.13 8.37
C HIS A 116 -21.52 -2.24 9.57
N ARG A 117 -20.28 -1.76 9.65
CA ARG A 117 -19.86 -0.89 10.77
C ARG A 117 -18.70 0.04 10.33
N ILE A 118 -18.58 1.17 11.06
CA ILE A 118 -17.46 2.11 10.93
C ILE A 118 -16.89 2.35 12.32
N GLY A 119 -15.56 2.36 12.45
CA GLY A 119 -14.89 2.65 13.72
C GLY A 119 -13.37 2.62 13.58
N THR A 120 -12.69 2.94 14.66
CA THR A 120 -11.24 2.73 14.79
C THR A 120 -10.92 1.26 15.01
N HIS A 121 -9.68 0.85 14.78
CA HIS A 121 -9.23 -0.51 15.09
C HIS A 121 -9.58 -0.92 16.52
N ARG A 122 -9.37 -0.03 17.49
CA ARG A 122 -9.63 -0.31 18.91
C ARG A 122 -11.12 -0.54 19.19
N GLU A 123 -12.00 0.29 18.64
CA GLU A 123 -13.45 0.16 18.81
C GLU A 123 -13.97 -1.12 18.17
N LEU A 124 -13.56 -1.38 16.92
CA LEU A 124 -13.98 -2.57 16.19
C LEU A 124 -13.48 -3.86 16.86
N LEU A 125 -12.24 -3.86 17.34
CA LEU A 125 -11.69 -5.02 18.05
C LEU A 125 -12.39 -5.28 19.39
N ALA A 126 -12.91 -4.24 20.04
CA ALA A 126 -13.63 -4.38 21.30
C ALA A 126 -15.09 -4.83 21.12
N GLU A 127 -15.76 -4.39 20.06
CA GLU A 127 -17.21 -4.43 19.96
C GLU A 127 -17.76 -5.17 18.73
N ASP A 128 -16.94 -5.42 17.69
CA ASP A 128 -17.43 -6.01 16.44
C ASP A 128 -16.97 -7.46 16.27
N PRO A 129 -17.89 -8.45 16.29
CA PRO A 129 -17.51 -9.86 16.20
C PRO A 129 -16.91 -10.24 14.83
N ILE A 130 -17.34 -9.60 13.73
CA ILE A 130 -16.80 -9.87 12.38
C ILE A 130 -15.36 -9.40 12.33
N TYR A 131 -15.07 -8.19 12.80
CA TYR A 131 -13.72 -7.67 12.85
C TYR A 131 -12.80 -8.51 13.75
N GLN A 132 -13.29 -8.95 14.91
CA GLN A 132 -12.56 -9.82 15.83
C GLN A 132 -12.19 -11.16 15.18
N GLU A 133 -13.12 -11.76 14.44
CA GLU A 133 -12.90 -13.03 13.74
C GLU A 133 -11.80 -12.89 12.67
N ILE A 134 -11.91 -11.85 11.82
CA ILE A 134 -10.90 -11.57 10.79
C ILE A 134 -9.54 -11.31 11.44
N TYR A 135 -9.49 -10.50 12.49
CA TYR A 135 -8.25 -10.20 13.22
C TYR A 135 -7.59 -11.46 13.77
N ARG A 136 -8.36 -12.31 14.48
CA ARG A 136 -7.84 -13.56 15.05
C ARG A 136 -7.36 -14.55 13.98
N SER A 137 -8.08 -14.63 12.86
CA SER A 137 -7.71 -15.49 11.73
C SER A 137 -6.36 -15.08 11.13
N GLN A 138 -6.14 -13.78 10.94
CA GLN A 138 -4.91 -13.28 10.31
C GLN A 138 -3.71 -13.29 11.27
N MET A 139 -3.92 -12.98 12.56
CA MET A 139 -2.82 -12.97 13.54
C MET A 139 -2.31 -14.37 13.88
N LYS A 140 -3.19 -15.39 13.89
CA LYS A 140 -2.74 -16.79 14.08
C LYS A 140 -1.87 -17.30 12.94
N GLY A 141 -2.11 -16.87 11.71
CA GLY A 141 -1.29 -17.26 10.56
C GLY A 141 0.13 -16.65 10.58
N GLU A 142 0.31 -15.47 11.17
CA GLU A 142 1.64 -14.85 11.28
C GLU A 142 2.53 -15.56 12.32
N ASP A 143 1.95 -16.15 13.38
CA ASP A 143 2.71 -16.90 14.41
C ASP A 143 3.18 -18.28 13.88
N GLU A 144 2.44 -18.91 12.97
CA GLU A 144 2.80 -20.22 12.41
C GLU A 144 3.90 -20.11 11.33
N ASP A 145 3.90 -19.05 10.53
CA ASP A 145 4.94 -18.81 9.52
C ASP A 145 6.29 -18.39 10.13
N GLY A 146 6.29 -17.83 11.34
CA GLY A 146 7.50 -17.44 12.07
C GLY A 146 8.29 -18.59 12.68
N VAL A 147 7.68 -19.77 12.82
CA VAL A 147 8.30 -20.96 13.48
C VAL A 147 8.98 -21.91 12.47
N GLN A 148 8.71 -21.77 11.16
CA GLN A 148 9.30 -22.66 10.14
C GLN A 148 10.67 -22.19 9.58
N ASN A 149 11.22 -21.07 10.07
CA ASN A 149 12.53 -20.54 9.63
C ASN A 149 13.57 -20.46 10.77
N LEU A 150 13.60 -21.45 11.66
CA LEU A 150 14.68 -21.64 12.64
C LEU A 150 15.39 -22.98 12.40
#